data_8e506a96a874c106019af26e0abea393
#
_entry.id   8e506a96a874c106019af26e0abea393
#
_cell.length_a   1.000
_cell.length_b   1.000
_cell.length_c   1.000
_cell.angle_alpha   90.00
_cell.angle_beta   90.00
_cell.angle_gamma   90.00
#
_symmetry.space_group_name_H-M   'P 1'
#
loop_
_entity.id
_entity.type
_entity.pdbx_description
1 polymer ?
#
loop_
_entity_poly.entity_id
_entity_poly.type
_entity_poly.pdbx_seq_one_letter_code
_entity_poly.pdbx_strand_id
1 'polypeptide(L)'
;KDKFYKGWMYTGDIGTWNSEQFFTIAGRKDDMIISKGENIYPARIEEILNSHPKVQECIVTGVPDSTRGECVAAYIIKADESLTVAELINFCDSSPNISKYQAPRYYRFINDLPQTATGKKQHFVIKKQAAEDLKNGLLLKK
;
A
#
# COMPACT_ATOMS: atom_id res chain seq x y z
N LYS A 1 24.08 0.67 -7.92
CA LYS A 1 23.58 2.05 -8.00
C LYS A 1 24.12 2.82 -6.81
N ASP A 2 24.95 3.83 -7.09
CA ASP A 2 25.59 4.62 -6.02
C ASP A 2 24.51 5.28 -5.16
N LYS A 3 24.53 4.95 -3.87
CA LYS A 3 23.64 5.57 -2.87
C LYS A 3 24.10 6.98 -2.47
N PHE A 4 25.22 7.42 -3.01
CA PHE A 4 25.81 8.73 -2.70
C PHE A 4 25.88 9.61 -3.95
N TYR A 5 25.51 10.86 -3.80
CA TYR A 5 25.64 11.90 -4.81
C TYR A 5 26.11 13.21 -4.14
N LYS A 6 27.24 13.73 -4.58
CA LYS A 6 27.83 14.99 -4.06
C LYS A 6 27.91 15.04 -2.52
N GLY A 7 28.28 13.93 -1.87
CA GLY A 7 28.39 13.82 -0.42
C GLY A 7 27.07 13.56 0.33
N TRP A 8 25.94 13.44 -0.38
CA TRP A 8 24.63 13.11 0.19
C TRP A 8 24.27 11.67 -0.06
N MET A 9 23.67 11.04 0.94
CA MET A 9 23.16 9.67 0.82
C MET A 9 21.68 9.69 0.40
N TYR A 10 21.34 8.98 -0.66
CA TYR A 10 19.94 8.73 -1.02
C TYR A 10 19.37 7.62 -0.14
N THR A 11 18.42 7.93 0.72
CA THR A 11 17.72 6.96 1.58
C THR A 11 16.69 6.16 0.80
N GLY A 12 16.18 6.71 -0.30
CA GLY A 12 15.05 6.17 -1.08
C GLY A 12 13.69 6.59 -0.51
N ASP A 13 13.69 7.44 0.52
CA ASP A 13 12.47 8.00 1.07
C ASP A 13 12.03 9.25 0.31
N ILE A 14 10.72 9.45 0.20
CA ILE A 14 10.10 10.65 -0.38
C ILE A 14 9.42 11.40 0.75
N GLY A 15 9.68 12.69 0.80
CA GLY A 15 9.08 13.57 1.78
C GLY A 15 8.48 14.83 1.16
N THR A 16 7.64 15.48 1.91
CA THR A 16 7.05 16.78 1.60
C THR A 16 7.53 17.81 2.62
N TRP A 17 7.61 19.03 2.16
CA TRP A 17 8.05 20.18 2.96
C TRP A 17 6.94 21.22 2.97
N ASN A 18 6.59 21.74 4.14
CA ASN A 18 5.58 22.79 4.24
C ASN A 18 6.21 24.19 4.45
N SER A 19 5.37 25.23 4.41
CA SER A 19 5.81 26.63 4.60
C SER A 19 6.40 26.91 5.99
N GLU A 20 6.10 26.08 6.98
CA GLU A 20 6.62 26.19 8.35
C GLU A 20 7.94 25.42 8.56
N GLN A 21 8.54 24.91 7.46
CA GLN A 21 9.78 24.16 7.45
C GLN A 21 9.70 22.77 8.12
N PHE A 22 8.49 22.21 8.26
CA PHE A 22 8.33 20.83 8.69
C PHE A 22 8.45 19.88 7.50
N PHE A 23 9.24 18.83 7.70
CA PHE A 23 9.42 17.75 6.75
C PHE A 23 8.57 16.54 7.16
N THR A 24 7.75 16.05 6.24
CA THR A 24 6.93 14.85 6.45
C THR A 24 7.33 13.78 5.45
N ILE A 25 7.65 12.57 5.93
CA ILE A 25 7.95 11.44 5.07
C ILE A 25 6.63 10.91 4.50
N ALA A 26 6.50 10.91 3.18
CA ALA A 26 5.34 10.38 2.48
C ALA A 26 5.43 8.87 2.25
N GLY A 27 6.65 8.34 2.04
CA GLY A 27 6.89 6.92 1.83
C GLY A 27 8.21 6.65 1.10
N ARG A 28 8.38 5.41 0.65
CA ARG A 28 9.55 5.02 -0.12
C ARG A 28 9.28 5.15 -1.62
N LYS A 29 10.30 5.59 -2.36
CA LYS A 29 10.23 5.72 -3.82
C LYS A 29 9.92 4.39 -4.51
N ASP A 30 10.53 3.31 -4.02
CA ASP A 30 10.42 1.98 -4.65
C ASP A 30 9.06 1.30 -4.37
N ASP A 31 8.35 1.72 -3.31
CA ASP A 31 7.05 1.20 -2.93
C ASP A 31 5.88 2.02 -3.53
N MET A 32 6.19 3.19 -4.11
CA MET A 32 5.21 4.08 -4.70
C MET A 32 4.45 3.39 -5.85
N ILE A 33 3.13 3.52 -5.83
CA ILE A 33 2.23 2.99 -6.85
C ILE A 33 1.89 4.12 -7.82
N ILE A 34 2.04 3.88 -9.11
CA ILE A 34 1.71 4.87 -10.14
C ILE A 34 0.44 4.43 -10.85
N SER A 35 -0.68 5.08 -10.51
CA SER A 35 -1.99 4.79 -11.08
C SER A 35 -2.52 6.02 -11.82
N LYS A 36 -2.73 5.89 -13.14
CA LYS A 36 -3.18 7.01 -14.02
C LYS A 36 -2.34 8.28 -13.90
N GLY A 37 -1.03 8.14 -13.66
CA GLY A 37 -0.11 9.25 -13.49
C GLY A 37 -0.11 9.87 -12.08
N GLU A 38 -0.93 9.38 -11.17
CA GLU A 38 -0.90 9.79 -9.76
C GLU A 38 0.04 8.91 -8.94
N ASN A 39 0.82 9.54 -8.08
CA ASN A 39 1.70 8.88 -7.13
C ASN A 39 0.93 8.53 -5.86
N ILE A 40 0.79 7.24 -5.59
CA ILE A 40 0.09 6.72 -4.43
C ILE A 40 1.10 6.08 -3.49
N TYR A 41 1.11 6.50 -2.24
CA TYR A 41 2.01 5.98 -1.21
C TYR A 41 1.29 4.92 -0.37
N PRO A 42 1.75 3.66 -0.38
CA PRO A 42 1.12 2.56 0.36
C PRO A 42 0.89 2.87 1.84
N ALA A 43 1.86 3.49 2.50
CA ALA A 43 1.80 3.80 3.92
C ALA A 43 0.54 4.58 4.33
N ARG A 44 0.10 5.51 3.48
CA ARG A 44 -1.11 6.29 3.73
C ARG A 44 -2.38 5.45 3.74
N ILE A 45 -2.46 4.50 2.80
CA ILE A 45 -3.61 3.59 2.69
C ILE A 45 -3.56 2.55 3.81
N GLU A 46 -2.37 2.06 4.15
CA GLU A 46 -2.16 1.14 5.26
C GLU A 46 -2.60 1.75 6.59
N GLU A 47 -2.26 3.02 6.85
CA GLU A 47 -2.68 3.75 8.04
C GLU A 47 -4.22 3.76 8.16
N ILE A 48 -4.91 4.06 7.06
CA ILE A 48 -6.38 4.08 7.03
C ILE A 48 -6.95 2.69 7.25
N LEU A 49 -6.47 1.68 6.54
CA LEU A 49 -6.96 0.30 6.70
C LEU A 49 -6.70 -0.27 8.10
N ASN A 50 -5.53 0.03 8.67
CA ASN A 50 -5.18 -0.39 10.04
C ASN A 50 -6.02 0.29 11.12
N SER A 51 -6.68 1.40 10.83
CA SER A 51 -7.64 2.04 11.75
C SER A 51 -9.00 1.32 11.83
N HIS A 52 -9.25 0.36 10.92
CA HIS A 52 -10.47 -0.45 10.96
C HIS A 52 -10.40 -1.47 12.10
N PRO A 53 -11.43 -1.58 12.99
CA PRO A 53 -11.37 -2.40 14.21
C PRO A 53 -11.18 -3.91 13.95
N LYS A 54 -11.60 -4.40 12.78
CA LYS A 54 -11.47 -5.80 12.39
C LYS A 54 -10.20 -6.12 11.57
N VAL A 55 -9.33 -5.13 11.34
CA VAL A 55 -8.04 -5.31 10.67
C VAL A 55 -6.96 -5.41 11.73
N GLN A 56 -6.23 -6.50 11.75
CA GLN A 56 -5.07 -6.67 12.62
C GLN A 56 -3.86 -5.95 12.04
N GLU A 57 -3.59 -6.19 10.77
CA GLU A 57 -2.48 -5.60 10.03
C GLU A 57 -2.74 -5.67 8.53
N CYS A 58 -2.18 -4.76 7.76
CA CYS A 58 -2.23 -4.82 6.31
C CYS A 58 -0.92 -4.38 5.67
N ILE A 59 -0.75 -4.77 4.42
CA ILE A 59 0.28 -4.28 3.52
C ILE A 59 -0.37 -3.96 2.17
N VAL A 60 0.02 -2.82 1.59
CA VAL A 60 -0.54 -2.32 0.34
C VAL A 60 0.54 -2.28 -0.73
N THR A 61 0.20 -2.67 -1.94
CA THR A 61 1.11 -2.68 -3.10
C THR A 61 0.38 -2.38 -4.39
N GLY A 62 1.15 -2.08 -5.44
CA GLY A 62 0.63 -1.97 -6.81
C GLY A 62 0.60 -3.32 -7.51
N VAL A 63 -0.45 -3.53 -8.31
CA VAL A 63 -0.55 -4.64 -9.26
C VAL A 63 -0.72 -4.08 -10.67
N PRO A 64 -0.18 -4.74 -11.71
CA PRO A 64 -0.31 -4.27 -13.09
C PRO A 64 -1.78 -4.12 -13.52
N ASP A 65 -2.09 -3.03 -14.20
CA ASP A 65 -3.40 -2.76 -14.80
C ASP A 65 -3.23 -2.18 -16.20
N SER A 66 -3.92 -2.73 -17.18
CA SER A 66 -3.77 -2.36 -18.61
C SER A 66 -4.20 -0.93 -18.93
N THR A 67 -5.08 -0.35 -18.12
CA THR A 67 -5.63 1.01 -18.34
C THR A 67 -5.08 2.07 -17.41
N ARG A 68 -4.50 1.65 -16.27
CA ARG A 68 -4.06 2.55 -15.21
C ARG A 68 -2.56 2.53 -14.97
N GLY A 69 -1.82 1.60 -15.61
CA GLY A 69 -0.45 1.28 -15.27
C GLY A 69 -0.40 0.35 -14.06
N GLU A 70 -0.78 0.84 -12.90
CA GLU A 70 -0.96 0.04 -11.69
C GLU A 70 -2.33 0.31 -11.03
N CYS A 71 -2.83 -0.68 -10.31
CA CYS A 71 -3.95 -0.58 -9.37
C CYS A 71 -3.50 -0.93 -7.96
N VAL A 72 -4.18 -0.39 -6.98
CA VAL A 72 -3.90 -0.66 -5.57
C VAL A 72 -4.47 -2.00 -5.15
N ALA A 73 -3.65 -2.82 -4.51
CA ALA A 73 -4.04 -4.10 -3.90
C ALA A 73 -3.69 -4.08 -2.41
N ALA A 74 -4.60 -4.55 -1.57
CA ALA A 74 -4.45 -4.63 -0.12
C ALA A 74 -4.45 -6.09 0.34
N TYR A 75 -3.41 -6.48 1.06
CA TYR A 75 -3.26 -7.75 1.74
C TYR A 75 -3.54 -7.54 3.22
N ILE A 76 -4.45 -8.30 3.79
CA ILE A 76 -5.03 -7.99 5.10
C ILE A 76 -5.02 -9.23 6.00
N ILE A 77 -4.48 -9.08 7.19
CA ILE A 77 -4.66 -10.00 8.30
C ILE A 77 -5.89 -9.53 9.08
N LYS A 78 -6.85 -10.42 9.25
CA LYS A 78 -8.05 -10.15 10.01
C LYS A 78 -7.78 -10.19 11.51
N ALA A 79 -8.33 -9.23 12.25
CA ALA A 79 -8.48 -9.31 13.71
C ALA A 79 -9.80 -10.00 14.10
N ASP A 80 -10.76 -10.02 13.17
CA ASP A 80 -12.07 -10.64 13.35
C ASP A 80 -12.46 -11.38 12.06
N GLU A 81 -12.77 -12.65 12.17
CA GLU A 81 -13.11 -13.51 11.02
C GLU A 81 -14.36 -13.06 10.27
N SER A 82 -15.24 -12.27 10.91
CA SER A 82 -16.42 -11.70 10.28
C SER A 82 -16.10 -10.59 9.25
N LEU A 83 -14.85 -10.10 9.20
CA LEU A 83 -14.46 -9.05 8.26
C LEU A 83 -14.65 -9.49 6.82
N THR A 84 -15.36 -8.68 6.05
CA THR A 84 -15.62 -8.90 4.62
C THR A 84 -14.94 -7.85 3.75
N VAL A 85 -14.73 -8.17 2.48
CA VAL A 85 -14.22 -7.20 1.50
C VAL A 85 -15.20 -6.04 1.32
N ALA A 86 -16.50 -6.30 1.36
CA ALA A 86 -17.52 -5.26 1.26
C ALA A 86 -17.42 -4.21 2.39
N GLU A 87 -17.14 -4.65 3.62
CA GLU A 87 -16.89 -3.74 4.73
C GLU A 87 -15.67 -2.85 4.49
N LEU A 88 -14.58 -3.44 3.99
CA LEU A 88 -13.36 -2.68 3.68
C LEU A 88 -13.57 -1.66 2.55
N ILE A 89 -14.31 -2.04 1.51
CA ILE A 89 -14.69 -1.14 0.43
C ILE A 89 -15.48 0.06 0.97
N ASN A 90 -16.53 -0.21 1.75
CA ASN A 90 -17.38 0.83 2.34
C ASN A 90 -16.57 1.73 3.28
N PHE A 91 -15.66 1.15 4.05
CA PHE A 91 -14.77 1.89 4.96
C PHE A 91 -13.86 2.85 4.19
N CYS A 92 -13.19 2.37 3.14
CA CYS A 92 -12.36 3.21 2.29
C CYS A 92 -13.17 4.29 1.55
N ASP A 93 -14.35 3.94 1.02
CA ASP A 93 -15.20 4.87 0.27
C ASP A 93 -15.80 5.97 1.16
N SER A 94 -15.96 5.69 2.46
CA SER A 94 -16.46 6.63 3.46
C SER A 94 -15.36 7.51 4.07
N SER A 95 -14.09 7.16 3.85
CA SER A 95 -12.97 7.89 4.44
C SER A 95 -12.71 9.20 3.68
N PRO A 96 -12.71 10.36 4.33
CA PRO A 96 -12.37 11.63 3.69
C PRO A 96 -10.87 11.73 3.33
N ASN A 97 -10.06 10.83 3.86
CA ASN A 97 -8.61 10.84 3.73
C ASN A 97 -8.08 9.99 2.56
N ILE A 98 -8.95 9.33 1.82
CA ILE A 98 -8.59 8.49 0.68
C ILE A 98 -9.49 8.84 -0.52
N SER A 99 -8.89 9.12 -1.67
CA SER A 99 -9.66 9.35 -2.88
C SER A 99 -10.08 8.02 -3.51
N LYS A 100 -11.12 8.05 -4.35
CA LYS A 100 -11.58 6.87 -5.11
C LYS A 100 -10.48 6.23 -5.99
N TYR A 101 -9.48 7.02 -6.37
CA TYR A 101 -8.35 6.54 -7.18
C TYR A 101 -7.29 5.85 -6.35
N GLN A 102 -7.16 6.23 -5.08
CA GLN A 102 -6.22 5.67 -4.11
C GLN A 102 -6.78 4.43 -3.40
N ALA A 103 -8.11 4.30 -3.32
CA ALA A 103 -8.74 3.16 -2.67
C ALA A 103 -8.37 1.84 -3.35
N PRO A 104 -8.09 0.78 -2.57
CA PRO A 104 -7.77 -0.51 -3.13
C PRO A 104 -8.86 -1.04 -4.06
N ARG A 105 -8.44 -1.61 -5.18
CA ARG A 105 -9.33 -2.31 -6.12
C ARG A 105 -9.28 -3.80 -5.97
N TYR A 106 -8.24 -4.29 -5.33
CA TYR A 106 -8.02 -5.70 -5.07
C TYR A 106 -7.74 -5.93 -3.60
N TYR A 107 -8.29 -7.00 -3.06
CA TYR A 107 -8.15 -7.39 -1.66
C TYR A 107 -7.78 -8.87 -1.57
N ARG A 108 -6.96 -9.22 -0.60
CA ARG A 108 -6.68 -10.60 -0.24
C ARG A 108 -6.54 -10.71 1.27
N PHE A 109 -7.25 -11.66 1.86
CA PHE A 109 -7.03 -12.05 3.25
C PHE A 109 -5.89 -13.06 3.31
N ILE A 110 -4.98 -12.84 4.22
CA ILE A 110 -3.79 -13.67 4.46
C ILE A 110 -3.61 -13.88 5.96
N ASN A 111 -2.85 -14.91 6.32
CA ASN A 111 -2.62 -15.25 7.72
C ASN A 111 -1.33 -14.64 8.27
N ASP A 112 -0.39 -14.28 7.39
CA ASP A 112 0.91 -13.75 7.78
C ASP A 112 1.43 -12.75 6.73
N LEU A 113 2.19 -11.76 7.19
CA LEU A 113 2.86 -10.77 6.35
C LEU A 113 4.36 -11.03 6.27
N PRO A 114 4.97 -10.89 5.09
CA PRO A 114 6.42 -10.97 4.99
C PRO A 114 7.07 -9.81 5.72
N GLN A 115 7.84 -10.12 6.75
CA GLN A 115 8.55 -9.17 7.58
C GLN A 115 10.03 -9.54 7.67
N THR A 116 10.88 -8.54 7.92
CA THR A 116 12.27 -8.75 8.29
C THR A 116 12.34 -9.30 9.72
N ALA A 117 13.52 -9.81 10.13
CA ALA A 117 13.77 -10.23 11.51
C ALA A 117 13.51 -9.10 12.55
N THR A 118 13.55 -7.83 12.11
CA THR A 118 13.25 -6.65 12.94
C THR A 118 11.80 -6.21 12.87
N GLY A 119 10.91 -6.96 12.21
CA GLY A 119 9.48 -6.67 12.12
C GLY A 119 9.09 -5.65 11.04
N LYS A 120 9.99 -5.27 10.13
CA LYS A 120 9.67 -4.36 9.02
C LYS A 120 8.98 -5.11 7.89
N LYS A 121 7.86 -4.57 7.40
CA LYS A 121 7.13 -5.09 6.25
C LYS A 121 8.00 -5.09 4.99
N GLN A 122 7.97 -6.19 4.25
CA GLN A 122 8.72 -6.36 3.01
C GLN A 122 7.80 -6.15 1.80
N HIS A 123 7.53 -4.89 1.44
CA HIS A 123 6.66 -4.53 0.31
C HIS A 123 7.09 -5.16 -1.01
N PHE A 124 8.40 -5.30 -1.26
CA PHE A 124 8.91 -5.91 -2.48
C PHE A 124 8.51 -7.39 -2.63
N VAL A 125 8.41 -8.13 -1.51
CA VAL A 125 7.96 -9.53 -1.51
C VAL A 125 6.49 -9.60 -1.89
N ILE A 126 5.66 -8.77 -1.26
CA ILE A 126 4.23 -8.68 -1.57
C ILE A 126 4.00 -8.19 -3.00
N LYS A 127 4.80 -7.27 -3.51
CA LYS A 127 4.66 -6.79 -4.90
C LYS A 127 4.85 -7.92 -5.92
N LYS A 128 5.83 -8.79 -5.71
CA LYS A 128 6.03 -9.99 -6.55
C LYS A 128 4.86 -10.96 -6.41
N GLN A 129 4.47 -11.26 -5.18
CA GLN A 129 3.35 -12.15 -4.88
C GLN A 129 2.05 -11.65 -5.51
N ALA A 130 1.77 -10.35 -5.43
CA ALA A 130 0.56 -9.74 -5.95
C ALA A 130 0.43 -9.83 -7.46
N ALA A 131 1.53 -9.73 -8.20
CA ALA A 131 1.54 -9.93 -9.64
C ALA A 131 1.19 -11.37 -10.04
N GLU A 132 1.64 -12.35 -9.26
CA GLU A 132 1.29 -13.76 -9.44
C GLU A 132 -0.16 -14.05 -9.02
N ASP A 133 -0.58 -13.51 -7.89
CA ASP A 133 -1.93 -13.67 -7.36
C ASP A 133 -2.98 -13.09 -8.33
N LEU A 134 -2.67 -11.97 -8.97
CA LEU A 134 -3.53 -11.38 -9.99
C LEU A 134 -3.69 -12.32 -11.20
N LYS A 135 -2.60 -12.91 -11.68
CA LYS A 135 -2.62 -13.89 -12.80
C LYS A 135 -3.42 -15.13 -12.44
N ASN A 136 -3.32 -15.59 -11.19
CA ASN A 136 -3.98 -16.80 -10.69
C ASN A 136 -5.43 -16.55 -10.22
N GLY A 137 -5.94 -15.32 -10.31
CA GLY A 137 -7.30 -14.97 -9.90
C GLY A 137 -7.54 -15.06 -8.38
N LEU A 138 -6.50 -14.93 -7.57
CA LEU A 138 -6.57 -15.05 -6.11
C LEU A 138 -6.92 -13.72 -5.41
N LEU A 139 -6.98 -12.62 -6.16
CA LEU A 139 -7.35 -11.31 -5.64
C LEU A 139 -8.85 -11.08 -5.79
N LEU A 140 -9.50 -10.68 -4.70
CA LEU A 140 -10.91 -10.29 -4.68
C LEU A 140 -11.03 -8.85 -5.20
N LYS A 141 -11.80 -8.68 -6.26
CA LYS A 141 -11.97 -7.39 -6.93
C LYS A 141 -13.14 -6.60 -6.33
N LYS A 142 -12.92 -5.27 -6.16
CA LYS A 142 -13.97 -4.29 -5.87
C LYS A 142 -15.02 -4.24 -6.99
#